data_fe09d6f31247e18a7f1588aff7851894
#
_entry.id   fe09d6f31247e18a7f1588aff7851894
#
_cell.length_a   1.000
_cell.length_b   1.000
_cell.length_c   1.000
_cell.angle_alpha   90.00
_cell.angle_beta   90.00
_cell.angle_gamma   90.00
#
_symmetry.space_group_name_H-M   'P 1'
#
loop_
_entity.id
_entity.type
_entity.pdbx_description
1 polymer ?
#
loop_
_entity_poly.entity_id
_entity_poly.type
_entity_poly.pdbx_seq_one_letter_code
_entity_poly.pdbx_strand_id
1 'polypeptide(L)'
;MNMNVVSIKEKKVVKYKSCFDVIGPVMIGPSSSHTAGALAIGTVANKLFQGLPKKVVVRYYESFAETHKGHGTDFAIIAGILGFAADDSKVPDAIKIAESKGIDITFIEKAGDSPAGHPNTADVYLEDESRSIRTMGISVGGGLIEIKHVEIDGFSLDLQGPLPVIIAISERADFEFVLRRIFKQYDLEINTFHSLKENGKYLYAFALDSLLSGDVQKELGSLSSIANIIIL
;
A
#
# COMPACT_ATOMS: atom_id res chain seq x y z
N MET A 1 25.86 6.46 -43.12
CA MET A 1 25.79 7.62 -42.20
C MET A 1 24.75 7.28 -41.13
N ASN A 2 25.19 6.65 -40.03
CA ASN A 2 24.29 6.23 -38.96
C ASN A 2 24.17 7.38 -37.94
N MET A 3 22.99 7.99 -37.85
CA MET A 3 22.70 8.95 -36.79
C MET A 3 22.38 8.18 -35.50
N ASN A 4 23.26 8.28 -34.50
CA ASN A 4 22.98 7.84 -33.14
C ASN A 4 21.98 8.82 -32.51
N VAL A 5 20.76 8.38 -32.31
CA VAL A 5 19.77 9.10 -31.52
C VAL A 5 20.10 8.83 -30.05
N VAL A 6 20.67 9.82 -29.37
CA VAL A 6 20.86 9.80 -27.91
C VAL A 6 19.49 10.10 -27.28
N SER A 7 18.85 9.08 -26.72
CA SER A 7 17.64 9.25 -25.91
C SER A 7 18.04 9.91 -24.58
N ILE A 8 17.71 11.17 -24.42
CA ILE A 8 17.79 11.87 -23.13
C ILE A 8 16.62 11.35 -22.28
N LYS A 9 16.91 10.54 -21.26
CA LYS A 9 15.92 10.19 -20.23
C LYS A 9 15.49 11.49 -19.54
N GLU A 10 14.28 11.96 -19.80
CA GLU A 10 13.68 13.04 -19.03
C GLU A 10 13.62 12.60 -17.55
N LYS A 11 14.32 13.34 -16.67
CA LYS A 11 14.15 13.22 -15.24
C LYS A 11 12.71 13.59 -14.93
N LYS A 12 11.90 12.62 -14.47
CA LYS A 12 10.57 12.91 -13.90
C LYS A 12 10.77 13.89 -12.74
N VAL A 13 10.42 15.14 -12.97
CA VAL A 13 10.36 16.15 -11.91
C VAL A 13 9.16 15.78 -11.04
N VAL A 14 9.41 15.34 -9.80
CA VAL A 14 8.36 15.12 -8.81
C VAL A 14 7.74 16.48 -8.53
N LYS A 15 6.52 16.71 -9.00
CA LYS A 15 5.76 17.93 -8.70
C LYS A 15 5.08 17.73 -7.35
N TYR A 16 5.66 18.29 -6.30
CA TYR A 16 4.98 18.42 -5.02
C TYR A 16 3.78 19.35 -5.18
N LYS A 17 2.60 18.91 -4.74
CA LYS A 17 1.36 19.70 -4.80
C LYS A 17 1.26 20.71 -3.64
N SER A 18 1.98 20.46 -2.56
CA SER A 18 1.95 21.25 -1.33
C SER A 18 3.31 21.22 -0.61
N CYS A 19 3.60 22.25 0.20
CA CYS A 19 4.74 22.20 1.11
C CYS A 19 4.63 21.08 2.16
N PHE A 20 3.43 20.62 2.45
CA PHE A 20 3.21 19.45 3.33
C PHE A 20 3.67 18.13 2.72
N ASP A 21 3.80 18.03 1.40
CA ASP A 21 4.37 16.86 0.74
C ASP A 21 5.89 16.74 0.99
N VAL A 22 6.52 17.84 1.41
CA VAL A 22 7.96 17.90 1.73
C VAL A 22 8.20 17.78 3.24
N ILE A 23 7.25 18.25 4.05
CA ILE A 23 7.27 18.11 5.51
C ILE A 23 6.71 16.73 5.83
N GLY A 24 7.61 15.78 6.11
CA GLY A 24 7.20 14.42 6.51
C GLY A 24 6.30 14.42 7.75
N PRO A 25 5.55 13.35 7.98
CA PRO A 25 4.70 13.21 9.16
C PRO A 25 5.52 13.26 10.45
N VAL A 26 4.87 13.60 11.56
CA VAL A 26 5.44 13.35 12.89
C VAL A 26 5.63 11.85 13.05
N MET A 27 6.87 11.42 13.27
CA MET A 27 7.21 10.00 13.21
C MET A 27 8.33 9.65 14.18
N ILE A 28 8.39 8.41 14.60
CA ILE A 28 9.52 7.83 15.32
C ILE A 28 10.39 7.06 14.33
N GLY A 29 11.60 7.56 14.09
CA GLY A 29 12.58 6.95 13.19
C GLY A 29 13.38 7.99 12.40
N PRO A 30 14.51 7.59 11.79
CA PRO A 30 15.47 8.53 11.23
C PRO A 30 15.15 9.04 9.82
N SER A 31 14.18 8.45 9.10
CA SER A 31 13.99 8.71 7.67
C SER A 31 12.53 8.73 7.26
N SER A 32 12.08 9.80 6.60
CA SER A 32 10.71 9.89 6.10
C SER A 32 10.42 8.87 4.99
N SER A 33 11.40 8.54 4.14
CA SER A 33 11.20 7.54 3.09
C SER A 33 11.37 6.10 3.60
N HIS A 34 12.39 5.85 4.45
CA HIS A 34 12.72 4.48 4.89
C HIS A 34 11.95 4.06 6.15
N THR A 35 11.50 4.99 6.98
CA THR A 35 10.70 4.68 8.17
C THR A 35 9.21 4.96 7.93
N ALA A 36 8.81 6.23 7.70
CA ALA A 36 7.38 6.55 7.54
C ALA A 36 6.79 5.92 6.28
N GLY A 37 7.52 5.91 5.16
CA GLY A 37 7.07 5.25 3.93
C GLY A 37 6.95 3.73 4.10
N ALA A 38 7.89 3.07 4.78
CA ALA A 38 7.79 1.64 5.07
C ALA A 38 6.61 1.33 5.99
N LEU A 39 6.39 2.13 7.04
CA LEU A 39 5.24 2.00 7.92
C LEU A 39 3.92 2.14 7.14
N ALA A 40 3.84 3.12 6.23
CA ALA A 40 2.66 3.31 5.39
C ALA A 40 2.40 2.08 4.47
N ILE A 41 3.43 1.47 3.88
CA ILE A 41 3.30 0.22 3.12
C ILE A 41 2.79 -0.91 4.03
N GLY A 42 3.34 -1.05 5.24
CA GLY A 42 2.86 -2.01 6.24
C GLY A 42 1.39 -1.78 6.63
N THR A 43 0.97 -0.51 6.76
CA THR A 43 -0.43 -0.14 7.05
C THR A 43 -1.37 -0.56 5.92
N VAL A 44 -0.95 -0.41 4.66
CA VAL A 44 -1.72 -0.91 3.51
C VAL A 44 -1.84 -2.44 3.57
N ALA A 45 -0.76 -3.15 3.86
CA ALA A 45 -0.80 -4.60 4.01
C ALA A 45 -1.77 -5.03 5.13
N ASN A 46 -1.78 -4.33 6.29
CA ASN A 46 -2.72 -4.55 7.38
C ASN A 46 -4.19 -4.33 6.94
N LYS A 47 -4.47 -3.24 6.23
CA LYS A 47 -5.81 -2.94 5.71
C LYS A 47 -6.30 -4.01 4.72
N LEU A 48 -5.42 -4.53 3.86
CA LEU A 48 -5.73 -5.62 2.94
C LEU A 48 -5.98 -6.93 3.68
N PHE A 49 -5.18 -7.22 4.69
CA PHE A 49 -5.27 -8.47 5.45
C PHE A 49 -6.43 -8.47 6.43
N GLN A 50 -6.79 -7.31 7.01
CA GLN A 50 -7.91 -7.15 7.95
C GLN A 50 -7.82 -8.07 9.17
N GLY A 51 -6.65 -8.10 9.81
CA GLY A 51 -6.41 -8.92 11.00
C GLY A 51 -4.93 -9.02 11.34
N LEU A 52 -4.58 -9.93 12.26
CA LEU A 52 -3.20 -10.24 12.58
C LEU A 52 -2.77 -11.49 11.80
N PRO A 53 -1.73 -11.41 10.98
CA PRO A 53 -1.19 -12.57 10.28
C PRO A 53 -0.45 -13.49 11.26
N LYS A 54 -0.26 -14.75 10.86
CA LYS A 54 0.67 -15.67 11.54
C LYS A 54 2.05 -15.67 10.92
N LYS A 55 2.14 -15.27 9.65
CA LYS A 55 3.39 -15.19 8.92
C LYS A 55 3.46 -13.88 8.13
N VAL A 56 4.63 -13.27 8.20
CA VAL A 56 4.99 -12.05 7.46
C VAL A 56 6.27 -12.32 6.69
N VAL A 57 6.25 -12.09 5.38
CA VAL A 57 7.46 -12.11 4.56
C VAL A 57 7.58 -10.77 3.87
N VAL A 58 8.67 -10.06 4.11
CA VAL A 58 8.98 -8.77 3.47
C VAL A 58 10.20 -8.94 2.57
N ARG A 59 10.05 -8.63 1.29
CA ARG A 59 11.15 -8.61 0.32
C ARG A 59 11.47 -7.17 -0.01
N TYR A 60 12.73 -6.81 0.21
CA TYR A 60 13.27 -5.49 -0.09
C TYR A 60 14.08 -5.50 -1.37
N TYR A 61 14.07 -4.40 -2.10
CA TYR A 61 14.82 -4.19 -3.33
C TYR A 61 15.70 -2.95 -3.23
N GLU A 62 16.83 -2.96 -3.92
CA GLU A 62 17.75 -1.83 -4.09
C GLU A 62 18.03 -1.08 -2.76
N SER A 63 17.73 0.22 -2.67
CA SER A 63 18.02 1.04 -1.49
C SER A 63 17.36 0.50 -0.20
N PHE A 64 16.13 -0.02 -0.28
CA PHE A 64 15.52 -0.67 0.87
C PHE A 64 16.29 -1.93 1.29
N ALA A 65 16.75 -2.75 0.33
CA ALA A 65 17.53 -3.95 0.62
C ALA A 65 18.88 -3.62 1.27
N GLU A 66 19.53 -2.53 0.84
CA GLU A 66 20.84 -2.12 1.36
C GLU A 66 20.78 -1.49 2.76
N THR A 67 19.66 -0.85 3.10
CA THR A 67 19.60 0.07 4.25
C THR A 67 18.56 -0.28 5.31
N HIS A 68 17.71 -1.29 5.12
CA HIS A 68 16.55 -1.56 5.98
C HIS A 68 16.91 -1.71 7.47
N LYS A 69 18.04 -2.32 7.79
CA LYS A 69 18.51 -2.50 9.19
C LYS A 69 18.90 -1.18 9.84
N GLY A 70 19.63 -0.32 9.09
CA GLY A 70 20.17 0.94 9.61
C GLY A 70 19.13 2.06 9.71
N HIS A 71 18.16 2.08 8.82
CA HIS A 71 17.16 3.15 8.75
C HIS A 71 15.82 2.80 9.40
N GLY A 72 15.74 1.66 10.08
CA GLY A 72 14.54 1.26 10.81
C GLY A 72 13.36 0.81 9.94
N THR A 73 13.64 0.44 8.70
CA THR A 73 12.61 -0.02 7.75
C THR A 73 11.93 -1.28 8.27
N ASP A 74 12.67 -2.20 8.89
CA ASP A 74 12.16 -3.47 9.43
C ASP A 74 11.12 -3.26 10.51
N PHE A 75 11.42 -2.51 11.55
CA PHE A 75 10.46 -2.28 12.62
C PHE A 75 9.30 -1.40 12.15
N ALA A 76 9.55 -0.46 11.22
CA ALA A 76 8.51 0.43 10.72
C ALA A 76 7.45 -0.31 9.90
N ILE A 77 7.85 -1.20 8.98
CA ILE A 77 6.90 -1.97 8.18
C ILE A 77 6.08 -2.92 9.06
N ILE A 78 6.71 -3.55 10.07
CA ILE A 78 6.00 -4.37 11.05
C ILE A 78 5.06 -3.54 11.92
N ALA A 79 5.45 -2.33 12.33
CA ALA A 79 4.58 -1.41 13.05
C ALA A 79 3.31 -1.08 12.24
N GLY A 80 3.45 -0.81 10.94
CA GLY A 80 2.31 -0.62 10.04
C GLY A 80 1.42 -1.87 9.94
N ILE A 81 2.00 -3.06 9.84
CA ILE A 81 1.27 -4.34 9.84
C ILE A 81 0.52 -4.56 11.16
N LEU A 82 1.07 -4.11 12.29
CA LEU A 82 0.39 -4.15 13.59
C LEU A 82 -0.64 -3.03 13.78
N GLY A 83 -0.77 -2.09 12.85
CA GLY A 83 -1.70 -0.97 12.90
C GLY A 83 -1.24 0.18 13.81
N PHE A 84 0.05 0.33 14.09
CA PHE A 84 0.58 1.44 14.88
C PHE A 84 0.63 2.73 14.04
N ALA A 85 0.35 3.88 14.66
CA ALA A 85 0.60 5.18 14.07
C ALA A 85 2.11 5.46 13.96
N ALA A 86 2.52 6.35 13.07
CA ALA A 86 3.93 6.64 12.82
C ALA A 86 4.64 7.25 14.04
N ASP A 87 3.90 7.92 14.91
CA ASP A 87 4.35 8.56 16.16
C ASP A 87 4.11 7.70 17.41
N ASP A 88 3.60 6.46 17.27
CA ASP A 88 3.41 5.56 18.41
C ASP A 88 4.78 5.14 18.98
N SER A 89 4.95 5.31 20.29
CA SER A 89 6.17 4.95 21.01
C SER A 89 6.55 3.47 20.89
N LYS A 90 5.63 2.59 20.49
CA LYS A 90 5.85 1.16 20.27
C LYS A 90 6.51 0.84 18.93
N VAL A 91 6.61 1.79 18.01
CA VAL A 91 7.18 1.57 16.67
C VAL A 91 8.56 0.92 16.71
N PRO A 92 9.53 1.34 17.54
CA PRO A 92 10.85 0.70 17.60
C PRO A 92 10.83 -0.75 18.10
N ASP A 93 9.82 -1.13 18.89
CA ASP A 93 9.67 -2.47 19.45
C ASP A 93 8.71 -3.36 18.66
N ALA A 94 8.24 -2.91 17.49
CA ALA A 94 7.19 -3.57 16.71
C ALA A 94 7.52 -5.04 16.37
N ILE A 95 8.78 -5.35 16.04
CA ILE A 95 9.23 -6.73 15.76
C ILE A 95 9.04 -7.61 16.98
N LYS A 96 9.55 -7.19 18.15
CA LYS A 96 9.42 -7.94 19.40
C LYS A 96 7.96 -8.14 19.79
N ILE A 97 7.12 -7.10 19.57
CA ILE A 97 5.68 -7.18 19.84
C ILE A 97 5.02 -8.20 18.92
N ALA A 98 5.36 -8.21 17.62
CA ALA A 98 4.83 -9.17 16.66
C ALA A 98 5.24 -10.61 17.01
N GLU A 99 6.52 -10.85 17.32
CA GLU A 99 7.02 -12.14 17.75
C GLU A 99 6.33 -12.63 19.03
N SER A 100 6.10 -11.72 20.02
CA SER A 100 5.36 -12.05 21.24
C SER A 100 3.89 -12.46 20.99
N LYS A 101 3.33 -12.07 19.85
CA LYS A 101 2.00 -12.46 19.38
C LYS A 101 2.02 -13.76 18.54
N GLY A 102 3.18 -14.40 18.40
CA GLY A 102 3.36 -15.62 17.62
C GLY A 102 3.40 -15.41 16.11
N ILE A 103 3.76 -14.21 15.66
CA ILE A 103 3.91 -13.91 14.23
C ILE A 103 5.33 -14.30 13.80
N ASP A 104 5.45 -15.17 12.80
CA ASP A 104 6.70 -15.53 12.15
C ASP A 104 7.08 -14.45 11.12
N ILE A 105 8.26 -13.85 11.26
CA ILE A 105 8.71 -12.73 10.45
C ILE A 105 9.98 -13.11 9.68
N THR A 106 9.96 -12.90 8.39
CA THR A 106 11.11 -13.10 7.50
C THR A 106 11.38 -11.86 6.65
N PHE A 107 12.60 -11.33 6.71
CA PHE A 107 13.08 -10.27 5.82
C PHE A 107 14.01 -10.88 4.77
N ILE A 108 13.83 -10.49 3.49
CA ILE A 108 14.59 -11.01 2.36
C ILE A 108 15.13 -9.83 1.54
N GLU A 109 16.44 -9.73 1.47
CA GLU A 109 17.12 -8.80 0.57
C GLU A 109 17.16 -9.40 -0.84
N LYS A 110 16.57 -8.72 -1.83
CA LYS A 110 16.53 -9.15 -3.23
C LYS A 110 17.65 -8.46 -4.01
N ALA A 111 18.44 -9.25 -4.70
CA ALA A 111 19.43 -8.73 -5.65
C ALA A 111 18.76 -8.32 -6.97
N GLY A 112 19.33 -7.31 -7.63
CA GLY A 112 18.86 -6.80 -8.92
C GLY A 112 17.82 -5.69 -8.82
N ASP A 113 17.34 -5.27 -9.98
CA ASP A 113 16.42 -4.13 -10.10
C ASP A 113 15.05 -4.44 -9.49
N SER A 114 14.42 -3.41 -8.94
CA SER A 114 13.06 -3.50 -8.42
C SER A 114 12.04 -3.75 -9.55
N PRO A 115 11.13 -4.72 -9.39
CA PRO A 115 10.05 -4.94 -10.35
C PRO A 115 9.09 -3.73 -10.44
N ALA A 116 9.07 -2.87 -9.42
CA ALA A 116 8.30 -1.63 -9.42
C ALA A 116 9.07 -0.43 -10.04
N GLY A 117 10.33 -0.62 -10.46
CA GLY A 117 11.17 0.41 -11.04
C GLY A 117 11.50 1.56 -10.07
N HIS A 118 11.59 1.27 -8.77
CA HIS A 118 11.88 2.26 -7.73
C HIS A 118 12.77 1.67 -6.63
N PRO A 119 13.84 2.38 -6.19
CA PRO A 119 14.80 1.83 -5.22
C PRO A 119 14.23 1.58 -3.83
N ASN A 120 13.19 2.31 -3.43
CA ASN A 120 12.53 2.13 -2.13
C ASN A 120 11.29 1.25 -2.27
N THR A 121 11.48 0.00 -2.71
CA THR A 121 10.40 -0.96 -2.93
C THR A 121 10.38 -2.04 -1.85
N ALA A 122 9.19 -2.27 -1.30
CA ALA A 122 8.91 -3.41 -0.44
C ALA A 122 7.74 -4.25 -1.00
N ASP A 123 7.93 -5.56 -1.02
CA ASP A 123 6.93 -6.57 -1.38
C ASP A 123 6.59 -7.36 -0.12
N VAL A 124 5.37 -7.19 0.37
CA VAL A 124 4.87 -7.71 1.65
C VAL A 124 3.88 -8.84 1.39
N TYR A 125 4.14 -9.98 1.98
CA TYR A 125 3.25 -11.14 2.00
C TYR A 125 2.81 -11.42 3.43
N LEU A 126 1.51 -11.52 3.65
CA LEU A 126 0.88 -11.86 4.92
C LEU A 126 0.03 -13.11 4.76
N GLU A 127 0.06 -14.00 5.76
CA GLU A 127 -0.65 -15.27 5.74
C GLU A 127 -1.13 -15.67 7.14
N ASP A 128 -2.30 -16.29 7.21
CA ASP A 128 -2.78 -17.11 8.31
C ASP A 128 -3.33 -18.44 7.79
N GLU A 129 -4.05 -19.22 8.61
CA GLU A 129 -4.61 -20.52 8.20
C GLU A 129 -5.71 -20.42 7.15
N SER A 130 -6.33 -19.26 6.98
CA SER A 130 -7.54 -19.06 6.18
C SER A 130 -7.30 -18.29 4.88
N ARG A 131 -6.29 -17.41 4.87
CA ARG A 131 -6.05 -16.51 3.74
C ARG A 131 -4.61 -16.02 3.67
N SER A 132 -4.28 -15.52 2.50
CA SER A 132 -3.05 -14.78 2.28
C SER A 132 -3.31 -13.54 1.43
N ILE A 133 -2.47 -12.54 1.60
CA ILE A 133 -2.39 -11.37 0.71
C ILE A 133 -0.94 -11.10 0.33
N ARG A 134 -0.75 -10.42 -0.78
CA ARG A 134 0.52 -9.82 -1.15
C ARG A 134 0.30 -8.41 -1.66
N THR A 135 1.17 -7.50 -1.26
CA THR A 135 1.16 -6.13 -1.79
C THR A 135 2.57 -5.64 -2.01
N MET A 136 2.79 -4.97 -3.13
CA MET A 136 4.05 -4.30 -3.44
C MET A 136 3.83 -2.80 -3.42
N GLY A 137 4.61 -2.10 -2.61
CA GLY A 137 4.57 -0.65 -2.48
C GLY A 137 5.94 -0.01 -2.68
N ILE A 138 5.93 1.23 -3.11
CA ILE A 138 7.12 2.09 -3.22
C ILE A 138 6.96 3.31 -2.31
N SER A 139 8.05 3.72 -1.67
CA SER A 139 8.09 4.97 -0.93
C SER A 139 8.71 6.06 -1.80
N VAL A 140 7.92 7.08 -2.11
CA VAL A 140 8.33 8.21 -2.98
C VAL A 140 8.91 9.39 -2.22
N GLY A 141 9.01 9.29 -0.88
CA GLY A 141 9.56 10.32 0.01
C GLY A 141 8.47 11.06 0.79
N GLY A 142 8.86 11.76 1.88
CA GLY A 142 7.91 12.50 2.73
C GLY A 142 6.87 11.64 3.45
N GLY A 143 7.05 10.32 3.52
CA GLY A 143 6.04 9.38 4.02
C GLY A 143 4.97 8.99 2.98
N LEU A 144 5.03 9.56 1.77
CA LEU A 144 4.13 9.21 0.67
C LEU A 144 4.53 7.89 0.04
N ILE A 145 3.52 7.11 -0.36
CA ILE A 145 3.70 5.81 -1.01
C ILE A 145 2.81 5.70 -2.24
N GLU A 146 3.19 4.80 -3.13
CA GLU A 146 2.31 4.27 -4.16
C GLU A 146 2.26 2.75 -4.04
N ILE A 147 1.08 2.17 -4.23
CA ILE A 147 0.90 0.72 -4.31
C ILE A 147 0.96 0.31 -5.78
N LYS A 148 1.82 -0.66 -6.07
CA LYS A 148 2.07 -1.13 -7.44
C LYS A 148 1.38 -2.43 -7.76
N HIS A 149 1.20 -3.29 -6.74
CA HIS A 149 0.61 -4.61 -6.93
C HIS A 149 -0.16 -5.05 -5.69
N VAL A 150 -1.27 -5.75 -5.90
CA VAL A 150 -2.09 -6.37 -4.84
C VAL A 150 -2.54 -7.75 -5.29
N GLU A 151 -2.32 -8.76 -4.42
CA GLU A 151 -2.96 -10.08 -4.53
C GLU A 151 -3.85 -10.27 -3.31
N ILE A 152 -5.13 -10.53 -3.53
CA ILE A 152 -6.15 -10.71 -2.48
C ILE A 152 -7.30 -11.59 -2.98
N ASP A 153 -7.74 -12.55 -2.19
CA ASP A 153 -8.90 -13.43 -2.48
C ASP A 153 -8.85 -14.09 -3.87
N GLY A 154 -7.65 -14.43 -4.36
CA GLY A 154 -7.43 -15.01 -5.69
C GLY A 154 -7.31 -14.00 -6.82
N PHE A 155 -7.56 -12.73 -6.57
CA PHE A 155 -7.33 -11.65 -7.54
C PHE A 155 -5.88 -11.20 -7.52
N SER A 156 -5.37 -10.81 -8.70
CA SER A 156 -4.05 -10.20 -8.89
C SER A 156 -4.22 -8.93 -9.71
N LEU A 157 -3.77 -7.80 -9.19
CA LEU A 157 -4.04 -6.48 -9.75
C LEU A 157 -2.82 -5.58 -9.66
N ASP A 158 -2.41 -5.02 -10.80
CA ASP A 158 -1.43 -3.93 -10.87
C ASP A 158 -2.15 -2.59 -10.73
N LEU A 159 -1.64 -1.75 -9.83
CA LEU A 159 -2.18 -0.43 -9.55
C LEU A 159 -1.22 0.66 -10.04
N GLN A 160 -1.79 1.80 -10.39
CA GLN A 160 -1.03 2.98 -10.80
C GLN A 160 -1.56 4.23 -10.10
N GLY A 161 -0.65 5.08 -9.68
CA GLY A 161 -0.97 6.37 -9.06
C GLY A 161 -0.96 6.34 -7.53
N PRO A 162 -1.18 7.53 -6.94
CA PRO A 162 -1.17 7.71 -5.49
C PRO A 162 -2.45 7.19 -4.83
N LEU A 163 -2.42 7.10 -3.52
CA LEU A 163 -3.61 6.89 -2.70
C LEU A 163 -4.51 8.15 -2.69
N PRO A 164 -5.81 8.04 -2.44
CA PRO A 164 -6.51 6.83 -1.98
C PRO A 164 -6.93 5.89 -3.12
N VAL A 165 -6.90 4.59 -2.82
CA VAL A 165 -7.47 3.55 -3.66
C VAL A 165 -8.54 2.80 -2.88
N ILE A 166 -9.72 2.63 -3.47
CA ILE A 166 -10.80 1.81 -2.91
C ILE A 166 -10.83 0.48 -3.65
N ILE A 167 -10.69 -0.61 -2.91
CA ILE A 167 -10.87 -1.97 -3.42
C ILE A 167 -12.18 -2.51 -2.85
N ALA A 168 -13.07 -3.01 -3.70
CA ALA A 168 -14.31 -3.65 -3.28
C ALA A 168 -14.41 -5.04 -3.91
N ILE A 169 -14.66 -6.06 -3.10
CA ILE A 169 -14.87 -7.43 -3.53
C ILE A 169 -16.32 -7.82 -3.21
N SER A 170 -17.07 -8.21 -4.22
CA SER A 170 -18.50 -8.54 -4.11
C SER A 170 -18.88 -9.70 -5.04
N GLU A 171 -19.93 -10.44 -4.70
CA GLU A 171 -20.55 -11.41 -5.59
C GLU A 171 -21.47 -10.75 -6.63
N ARG A 172 -21.73 -9.44 -6.49
CA ARG A 172 -22.63 -8.68 -7.35
C ARG A 172 -21.86 -8.03 -8.51
N ALA A 173 -22.25 -8.37 -9.73
CA ALA A 173 -21.70 -7.78 -10.95
C ALA A 173 -22.02 -6.29 -11.13
N ASP A 174 -23.10 -5.81 -10.49
CA ASP A 174 -23.54 -4.41 -10.59
C ASP A 174 -23.03 -3.52 -9.46
N PHE A 175 -22.15 -4.04 -8.57
CA PHE A 175 -21.68 -3.29 -7.40
C PHE A 175 -20.84 -2.06 -7.78
N GLU A 176 -20.21 -2.07 -8.94
CA GLU A 176 -19.55 -0.90 -9.53
C GLU A 176 -20.47 0.33 -9.56
N PHE A 177 -21.72 0.16 -10.01
CA PHE A 177 -22.65 1.28 -10.13
C PHE A 177 -23.05 1.86 -8.76
N VAL A 178 -23.08 1.01 -7.71
CA VAL A 178 -23.30 1.47 -6.33
C VAL A 178 -22.18 2.41 -5.90
N LEU A 179 -20.93 2.01 -6.12
CA LEU A 179 -19.76 2.82 -5.75
C LEU A 179 -19.70 4.12 -6.58
N ARG A 180 -19.91 4.04 -7.88
CA ARG A 180 -19.93 5.24 -8.75
C ARG A 180 -20.99 6.25 -8.36
N ARG A 181 -22.17 5.78 -7.89
CA ARG A 181 -23.22 6.67 -7.38
C ARG A 181 -22.76 7.41 -6.13
N ILE A 182 -22.11 6.71 -5.19
CA ILE A 182 -21.55 7.33 -3.97
C ILE A 182 -20.48 8.35 -4.36
N PHE A 183 -19.53 7.99 -5.20
CA PHE A 183 -18.47 8.92 -5.62
C PHE A 183 -19.05 10.18 -6.29
N LYS A 184 -20.05 10.03 -7.16
CA LYS A 184 -20.75 11.16 -7.77
C LYS A 184 -21.49 12.04 -6.74
N GLN A 185 -22.10 11.43 -5.72
CA GLN A 185 -22.82 12.16 -4.66
C GLN A 185 -21.89 13.07 -3.86
N TYR A 186 -20.61 12.68 -3.73
CA TYR A 186 -19.60 13.41 -2.95
C TYR A 186 -18.57 14.13 -3.83
N ASP A 187 -18.84 14.32 -5.12
CA ASP A 187 -17.94 14.99 -6.08
C ASP A 187 -16.53 14.42 -6.11
N LEU A 188 -16.39 13.09 -5.96
CA LEU A 188 -15.11 12.40 -6.05
C LEU A 188 -14.84 12.00 -7.50
N GLU A 189 -13.71 12.47 -8.04
CA GLU A 189 -13.27 12.11 -9.39
C GLU A 189 -12.50 10.79 -9.38
N ILE A 190 -12.77 9.94 -10.38
CA ILE A 190 -12.11 8.65 -10.54
C ILE A 190 -10.96 8.84 -11.53
N ASN A 191 -9.73 8.67 -11.04
CA ASN A 191 -8.53 8.73 -11.87
C ASN A 191 -8.30 7.45 -12.67
N THR A 192 -8.44 6.29 -12.01
CA THR A 192 -8.33 4.98 -12.66
C THR A 192 -9.37 4.02 -12.11
N PHE A 193 -9.76 3.07 -12.94
CA PHE A 193 -10.72 2.03 -12.59
C PHE A 193 -10.27 0.69 -13.17
N HIS A 194 -10.32 -0.35 -12.33
CA HIS A 194 -10.10 -1.73 -12.73
C HIS A 194 -11.25 -2.59 -12.26
N SER A 195 -11.62 -3.57 -13.07
CA SER A 195 -12.62 -4.59 -12.75
C SER A 195 -12.10 -5.95 -13.15
N LEU A 196 -12.13 -6.90 -12.21
CA LEU A 196 -11.73 -8.28 -12.42
C LEU A 196 -12.85 -9.21 -11.98
N LYS A 197 -12.92 -10.39 -12.58
CA LYS A 197 -13.85 -11.45 -12.19
C LYS A 197 -13.07 -12.75 -11.99
N GLU A 198 -13.21 -13.35 -10.82
CA GLU A 198 -12.56 -14.62 -10.47
C GLU A 198 -13.47 -15.41 -9.54
N ASN A 199 -13.64 -16.71 -9.78
CA ASN A 199 -14.38 -17.66 -8.92
C ASN A 199 -15.79 -17.16 -8.49
N GLY A 200 -16.51 -16.51 -9.41
CA GLY A 200 -17.87 -15.99 -9.14
C GLY A 200 -17.91 -14.67 -8.36
N LYS A 201 -16.77 -14.13 -7.96
CA LYS A 201 -16.65 -12.81 -7.34
C LYS A 201 -16.12 -11.77 -8.32
N TYR A 202 -16.36 -10.52 -8.01
CA TYR A 202 -15.89 -9.34 -8.74
C TYR A 202 -15.04 -8.50 -7.80
N LEU A 203 -13.87 -8.08 -8.29
CA LEU A 203 -13.07 -7.05 -7.65
C LEU A 203 -13.19 -5.76 -8.48
N TYR A 204 -13.43 -4.66 -7.78
CA TYR A 204 -13.46 -3.32 -8.32
C TYR A 204 -12.43 -2.48 -7.60
N ALA A 205 -11.52 -1.84 -8.34
CA ALA A 205 -10.52 -0.94 -7.76
C ALA A 205 -10.65 0.45 -8.39
N PHE A 206 -10.77 1.47 -7.54
CA PHE A 206 -10.91 2.87 -7.93
C PHE A 206 -9.79 3.68 -7.27
N ALA A 207 -8.93 4.30 -8.07
CA ALA A 207 -8.06 5.36 -7.58
C ALA A 207 -8.80 6.69 -7.72
N LEU A 208 -8.84 7.46 -6.65
CA LEU A 208 -9.55 8.73 -6.58
C LEU A 208 -8.55 9.91 -6.56
N ASP A 209 -9.04 11.10 -6.89
CA ASP A 209 -8.23 12.32 -6.96
C ASP A 209 -8.04 13.00 -5.60
N SER A 210 -8.90 12.68 -4.63
CA SER A 210 -8.96 13.34 -3.34
C SER A 210 -9.20 12.38 -2.19
N LEU A 211 -8.80 12.82 -0.98
CA LEU A 211 -9.01 12.06 0.25
C LEU A 211 -10.50 11.94 0.58
N LEU A 212 -10.87 10.80 1.14
CA LEU A 212 -12.26 10.52 1.54
C LEU A 212 -12.62 11.26 2.83
N SER A 213 -13.72 12.00 2.79
CA SER A 213 -14.31 12.56 4.02
C SER A 213 -14.84 11.46 4.94
N GLY A 214 -15.03 11.77 6.22
CA GLY A 214 -15.60 10.84 7.20
C GLY A 214 -16.99 10.33 6.79
N ASP A 215 -17.79 11.16 6.13
CA ASP A 215 -19.13 10.79 5.66
C ASP A 215 -19.07 9.73 4.54
N VAL A 216 -18.14 9.89 3.59
CA VAL A 216 -17.91 8.88 2.54
C VAL A 216 -17.45 7.56 3.15
N GLN A 217 -16.49 7.62 4.09
CA GLN A 217 -16.00 6.41 4.75
C GLN A 217 -17.12 5.68 5.50
N LYS A 218 -18.00 6.43 6.17
CA LYS A 218 -19.17 5.88 6.87
C LYS A 218 -20.16 5.26 5.90
N GLU A 219 -20.46 5.89 4.78
CA GLU A 219 -21.37 5.37 3.77
C GLU A 219 -20.80 4.09 3.13
N LEU A 220 -19.52 4.08 2.74
CA LEU A 220 -18.85 2.87 2.26
C LEU A 220 -18.87 1.75 3.31
N GLY A 221 -18.62 2.07 4.57
CA GLY A 221 -18.68 1.11 5.67
C GLY A 221 -20.07 0.47 5.86
N SER A 222 -21.16 1.19 5.53
CA SER A 222 -22.52 0.66 5.60
C SER A 222 -22.80 -0.47 4.60
N LEU A 223 -21.96 -0.60 3.57
CA LEU A 223 -22.08 -1.63 2.53
C LEU A 223 -21.36 -2.95 2.91
N SER A 224 -20.76 -3.04 4.10
CA SER A 224 -20.00 -4.22 4.55
C SER A 224 -20.75 -5.54 4.55
N SER A 225 -22.09 -5.51 4.55
CA SER A 225 -22.93 -6.71 4.44
C SER A 225 -23.03 -7.29 3.03
N ILE A 226 -22.65 -6.54 2.00
CA ILE A 226 -22.80 -6.93 0.59
C ILE A 226 -21.50 -6.91 -0.20
N ALA A 227 -20.45 -6.34 0.36
CA ALA A 227 -19.11 -6.31 -0.23
C ALA A 227 -18.03 -6.16 0.85
N ASN A 228 -16.85 -6.74 0.61
CA ASN A 228 -15.65 -6.40 1.36
C ASN A 228 -15.04 -5.12 0.75
N ILE A 229 -15.07 -4.00 1.47
CA ILE A 229 -14.57 -2.71 1.01
C ILE A 229 -13.32 -2.35 1.81
N ILE A 230 -12.25 -2.08 1.10
CA ILE A 230 -10.93 -1.74 1.65
C ILE A 230 -10.55 -0.35 1.12
N ILE A 231 -10.27 0.57 2.04
CA ILE A 231 -9.83 1.94 1.74
C ILE A 231 -8.33 2.02 2.05
N LEU A 232 -7.54 2.11 1.00
CA LEU A 232 -6.08 2.22 1.09
C LEU A 232 -5.65 3.67 1.19
#